data_198395a38af371efa2949e76e2f150b7
#
_entry.id   198395a38af371efa2949e76e2f150b7
#
_cell.length_a   1.000
_cell.length_b   1.000
_cell.length_c   1.000
_cell.angle_alpha   90.00
_cell.angle_beta   90.00
_cell.angle_gamma   90.00
#
_symmetry.space_group_name_H-M   'P 1'
#
loop_
_entity.id
_entity.type
_entity.pdbx_description
1 polymer ?
#
loop_
_entity_poly.entity_id
_entity_poly.type
_entity_poly.pdbx_seq_one_letter_code
_entity_poly.pdbx_strand_id
1 'polypeptide(L)'
;MLKKTLILLLVIAVCIPSLSQMMISHPWQGRRVAYFGDSITDPRNSGSKKKYWNFLQEWLGITPYVYGVSGRQWNDIPHQADKLQKEHGDDFDAIMIFIGTNDFNAAVPVGEWYTESDERVLAAVHEPKAIVTRKKRTFIYTDSTFCGRINKAMALLKKRWPKKQIVLLTPIHRAYFYGGEKNIQPTEEYQNKAGEYFDKYVEKVKEAGNIWAVPVIDVNATSGLFPLFDESAVNYHDPDTDRLHPNDLGHQRLARTLEYQLLSLPCVF
;
A
#
# COMPACT_ATOMS: atom_id res chain seq x y z
N MET A 1 75.62 -26.12 -39.47
CA MET A 1 74.29 -26.74 -39.50
C MET A 1 73.50 -26.19 -38.32
N LEU A 2 72.67 -25.20 -38.57
CA LEU A 2 71.88 -24.52 -37.52
C LEU A 2 70.53 -25.21 -37.44
N LYS A 3 70.20 -25.89 -36.31
CA LYS A 3 68.87 -26.45 -36.04
C LYS A 3 67.89 -25.34 -35.60
N LYS A 4 66.93 -25.01 -36.45
CA LYS A 4 65.83 -24.10 -36.11
C LYS A 4 64.82 -24.87 -35.26
N THR A 5 64.72 -24.52 -34.01
CA THR A 5 63.66 -25.02 -33.10
C THR A 5 62.41 -24.16 -33.28
N LEU A 6 61.34 -24.75 -33.84
CA LEU A 6 60.06 -24.12 -34.05
C LEU A 6 59.25 -24.25 -32.74
N ILE A 7 59.04 -23.13 -32.02
CA ILE A 7 58.16 -23.09 -30.83
C ILE A 7 56.75 -22.85 -31.31
N LEU A 8 55.89 -23.88 -31.17
CA LEU A 8 54.45 -23.82 -31.47
C LEU A 8 53.75 -23.22 -30.22
N LEU A 9 53.34 -21.98 -30.30
CA LEU A 9 52.49 -21.36 -29.27
C LEU A 9 51.03 -21.83 -29.44
N LEU A 10 50.61 -22.71 -28.55
CA LEU A 10 49.20 -23.17 -28.47
C LEU A 10 48.39 -22.10 -27.74
N VAL A 11 47.64 -21.29 -28.46
CA VAL A 11 46.66 -20.36 -27.87
C VAL A 11 45.40 -21.13 -27.49
N ILE A 12 45.25 -21.48 -26.21
CA ILE A 12 44.02 -22.04 -25.68
C ILE A 12 43.04 -20.89 -25.54
N ALA A 13 42.10 -20.78 -26.48
CA ALA A 13 40.94 -19.90 -26.34
C ALA A 13 40.03 -20.50 -25.28
N VAL A 14 40.12 -20.00 -24.04
CA VAL A 14 39.14 -20.28 -22.99
C VAL A 14 37.87 -19.54 -23.36
N CYS A 15 36.89 -20.23 -23.95
CA CYS A 15 35.51 -19.75 -24.02
C CYS A 15 34.96 -19.66 -22.61
N ILE A 16 35.07 -18.49 -21.99
CA ILE A 16 34.32 -18.16 -20.78
C ILE A 16 32.87 -18.02 -21.25
N PRO A 17 31.93 -18.91 -20.84
CA PRO A 17 30.51 -18.66 -21.12
C PRO A 17 30.20 -17.34 -20.43
N SER A 18 29.85 -16.32 -21.20
CA SER A 18 29.25 -15.11 -20.63
C SER A 18 27.95 -15.57 -19.99
N LEU A 19 27.97 -15.74 -18.66
CA LEU A 19 26.76 -15.75 -17.85
C LEU A 19 26.12 -14.39 -18.11
N SER A 20 25.24 -14.31 -19.10
CA SER A 20 24.28 -13.22 -19.18
C SER A 20 23.43 -13.36 -17.93
N GLN A 21 23.84 -12.66 -16.89
CA GLN A 21 22.97 -12.45 -15.72
C GLN A 21 21.70 -11.89 -16.29
N MET A 22 20.62 -12.68 -16.21
CA MET A 22 19.28 -12.22 -16.52
C MET A 22 18.98 -11.13 -15.47
N MET A 23 19.28 -9.88 -15.80
CA MET A 23 18.91 -8.74 -14.96
C MET A 23 17.40 -8.62 -15.05
N ILE A 24 16.71 -9.06 -14.01
CA ILE A 24 15.27 -8.82 -13.87
C ILE A 24 15.11 -7.32 -13.67
N SER A 25 14.62 -6.62 -14.69
CA SER A 25 14.26 -5.22 -14.56
C SER A 25 13.07 -5.11 -13.63
N HIS A 26 13.16 -4.26 -12.61
CA HIS A 26 12.05 -4.03 -11.69
C HIS A 26 10.91 -3.31 -12.44
N PRO A 27 9.67 -3.85 -12.47
CA PRO A 27 8.60 -3.31 -13.30
C PRO A 27 8.17 -1.89 -12.91
N TRP A 28 8.46 -1.48 -11.67
CA TRP A 28 8.17 -0.13 -11.15
C TRP A 28 9.32 0.87 -11.38
N GLN A 29 10.41 0.44 -12.00
CA GLN A 29 11.56 1.32 -12.26
C GLN A 29 11.17 2.50 -13.15
N GLY A 30 11.49 3.72 -12.70
CA GLY A 30 11.22 4.96 -13.43
C GLY A 30 9.74 5.37 -13.51
N ARG A 31 8.83 4.68 -12.80
CA ARG A 31 7.39 4.99 -12.83
C ARG A 31 7.03 6.24 -12.05
N ARG A 32 5.95 6.90 -12.45
CA ARG A 32 5.36 8.04 -11.75
C ARG A 32 4.25 7.52 -10.85
N VAL A 33 4.42 7.64 -9.55
CA VAL A 33 3.53 7.03 -8.56
C VAL A 33 2.93 8.09 -7.65
N ALA A 34 1.60 8.14 -7.58
CA ALA A 34 0.88 8.96 -6.62
C ALA A 34 0.77 8.22 -5.27
N TYR A 35 1.21 8.85 -4.19
CA TYR A 35 1.17 8.33 -2.84
C TYR A 35 0.08 9.03 -2.04
N PHE A 36 -1.01 8.32 -1.79
CA PHE A 36 -2.11 8.78 -0.93
C PHE A 36 -1.93 8.21 0.46
N GLY A 37 -2.22 9.00 1.49
CA GLY A 37 -2.03 8.51 2.84
C GLY A 37 -2.24 9.57 3.92
N ASP A 38 -1.74 9.21 5.09
CA ASP A 38 -1.78 10.03 6.30
C ASP A 38 -0.38 10.53 6.73
N SER A 39 -0.12 10.64 8.05
CA SER A 39 1.15 11.13 8.59
C SER A 39 2.38 10.29 8.21
N ILE A 40 2.22 8.99 7.99
CA ILE A 40 3.32 8.10 7.59
C ILE A 40 3.77 8.42 6.15
N THR A 41 2.87 8.93 5.33
CA THR A 41 3.12 9.34 3.94
C THR A 41 3.43 10.84 3.82
N ASP A 42 2.95 11.70 4.74
CA ASP A 42 3.07 13.16 4.70
C ASP A 42 4.53 13.61 4.71
N PRO A 43 5.03 14.32 3.66
CA PRO A 43 6.40 14.82 3.63
C PRO A 43 6.71 15.86 4.72
N ARG A 44 5.68 16.47 5.31
CA ARG A 44 5.80 17.49 6.37
C ARG A 44 5.84 16.90 7.78
N ASN A 45 5.52 15.61 7.93
CA ASN A 45 5.61 14.94 9.23
C ASN A 45 7.06 14.79 9.65
N SER A 46 7.44 15.35 10.78
CA SER A 46 8.82 15.45 11.26
C SER A 46 9.36 14.17 11.93
N GLY A 47 8.56 13.12 12.04
CA GLY A 47 8.96 11.85 12.67
C GLY A 47 10.11 11.15 11.95
N SER A 48 10.39 11.53 10.71
CA SER A 48 11.54 11.05 9.92
C SER A 48 11.97 12.10 8.90
N LYS A 49 13.24 12.08 8.50
CA LYS A 49 13.79 12.90 7.42
C LYS A 49 13.49 12.31 6.05
N LYS A 50 13.49 10.98 5.96
CA LYS A 50 13.18 10.22 4.75
C LYS A 50 11.99 9.32 4.97
N LYS A 51 11.02 9.36 4.05
CA LYS A 51 9.86 8.48 4.03
C LYS A 51 10.12 7.26 3.13
N TYR A 52 9.30 6.23 3.24
CA TYR A 52 9.40 5.01 2.42
C TYR A 52 9.42 5.31 0.91
N TRP A 53 8.66 6.29 0.44
CA TRP A 53 8.64 6.69 -0.96
C TRP A 53 9.92 7.42 -1.42
N ASN A 54 10.68 8.09 -0.52
CA ASN A 54 12.00 8.64 -0.85
C ASN A 54 13.01 7.51 -1.13
N PHE A 55 12.98 6.43 -0.34
CA PHE A 55 13.83 5.27 -0.59
C PHE A 55 13.46 4.57 -1.90
N LEU A 56 12.16 4.42 -2.21
CA LEU A 56 11.72 3.87 -3.50
C LEU A 56 12.14 4.77 -4.68
N GLN A 57 12.12 6.09 -4.50
CA GLN A 57 12.67 7.04 -5.48
C GLN A 57 14.16 6.78 -5.71
N GLU A 58 14.95 6.67 -4.65
CA GLU A 58 16.40 6.44 -4.73
C GLU A 58 16.75 5.08 -5.36
N TRP A 59 16.03 4.01 -4.99
CA TRP A 59 16.37 2.66 -5.42
C TRP A 59 15.80 2.26 -6.78
N LEU A 60 14.61 2.74 -7.09
CA LEU A 60 13.87 2.37 -8.31
C LEU A 60 13.73 3.53 -9.30
N GLY A 61 14.22 4.74 -8.97
CA GLY A 61 14.03 5.91 -9.83
C GLY A 61 12.56 6.33 -9.97
N ILE A 62 11.68 5.92 -9.05
CA ILE A 62 10.26 6.32 -9.06
C ILE A 62 10.17 7.84 -8.93
N THR A 63 9.29 8.47 -9.72
CA THR A 63 8.91 9.87 -9.54
C THR A 63 7.70 9.92 -8.62
N PRO A 64 7.83 10.38 -7.34
CA PRO A 64 6.74 10.37 -6.38
C PRO A 64 5.88 11.64 -6.50
N TYR A 65 4.56 11.47 -6.55
CA TYR A 65 3.55 12.52 -6.38
C TYR A 65 2.85 12.31 -5.04
N VAL A 66 3.22 13.10 -4.02
CA VAL A 66 2.86 12.79 -2.62
C VAL A 66 1.73 13.69 -2.12
N TYR A 67 0.62 13.09 -1.74
CA TYR A 67 -0.61 13.75 -1.28
C TYR A 67 -0.99 13.41 0.16
N GLY A 68 -0.22 12.56 0.83
CA GLY A 68 -0.45 12.20 2.22
C GLY A 68 -0.46 13.44 3.14
N VAL A 69 -1.38 13.45 4.10
CA VAL A 69 -1.55 14.53 5.08
C VAL A 69 -1.78 13.94 6.46
N SER A 70 -1.02 14.41 7.44
CA SER A 70 -1.11 13.95 8.83
C SER A 70 -2.54 13.99 9.38
N GLY A 71 -2.96 12.93 10.06
CA GLY A 71 -4.29 12.81 10.68
C GLY A 71 -5.42 12.44 9.71
N ARG A 72 -5.15 12.29 8.41
CA ARG A 72 -6.20 11.97 7.44
C ARG A 72 -6.64 10.52 7.51
N GLN A 73 -7.87 10.29 7.08
CA GLN A 73 -8.62 9.04 7.11
C GLN A 73 -9.08 8.67 5.69
N TRP A 74 -9.66 7.49 5.48
CA TRP A 74 -10.12 7.04 4.17
C TRP A 74 -11.08 8.01 3.45
N ASN A 75 -11.89 8.77 4.20
CA ASN A 75 -12.78 9.78 3.61
C ASN A 75 -12.04 10.97 2.98
N ASP A 76 -10.71 11.12 3.20
CA ASP A 76 -9.89 12.15 2.56
C ASP A 76 -9.31 11.70 1.19
N ILE A 77 -9.33 10.40 0.87
CA ILE A 77 -8.78 9.89 -0.40
C ILE A 77 -9.40 10.57 -1.63
N PRO A 78 -10.72 10.83 -1.70
CA PRO A 78 -11.28 11.63 -2.80
C PRO A 78 -10.64 13.00 -2.97
N HIS A 79 -10.36 13.70 -1.87
CA HIS A 79 -9.69 15.00 -1.90
C HIS A 79 -8.23 14.91 -2.39
N GLN A 80 -7.49 13.90 -1.96
CA GLN A 80 -6.12 13.64 -2.46
C GLN A 80 -6.14 13.31 -3.96
N ALA A 81 -7.14 12.55 -4.41
CA ALA A 81 -7.37 12.26 -5.83
C ALA A 81 -7.72 13.51 -6.66
N ASP A 82 -8.49 14.44 -6.10
CA ASP A 82 -8.81 15.70 -6.77
C ASP A 82 -7.56 16.58 -6.97
N LYS A 83 -6.65 16.59 -5.99
CA LYS A 83 -5.35 17.27 -6.11
C LYS A 83 -4.50 16.64 -7.22
N LEU A 84 -4.36 15.31 -7.22
CA LEU A 84 -3.64 14.59 -8.27
C LEU A 84 -4.20 14.93 -9.66
N GLN A 85 -5.53 14.88 -9.81
CA GLN A 85 -6.19 15.22 -11.07
C GLN A 85 -5.89 16.65 -11.51
N LYS A 86 -5.92 17.61 -10.58
CA LYS A 86 -5.65 19.03 -10.86
C LYS A 86 -4.20 19.27 -11.28
N GLU A 87 -3.24 18.59 -10.65
CA GLU A 87 -1.81 18.84 -10.82
C GLU A 87 -1.20 18.03 -11.97
N HIS A 88 -1.68 16.80 -12.20
CA HIS A 88 -1.08 15.87 -13.14
C HIS A 88 -2.06 15.24 -14.15
N GLY A 89 -3.37 15.45 -14.00
CA GLY A 89 -4.37 14.83 -14.87
C GLY A 89 -4.24 13.29 -14.86
N ASP A 90 -3.94 12.75 -16.04
CA ASP A 90 -3.68 11.32 -16.24
C ASP A 90 -2.17 10.99 -16.37
N ASP A 91 -1.29 12.00 -16.15
CA ASP A 91 0.16 11.84 -16.33
C ASP A 91 0.85 11.20 -15.12
N PHE A 92 0.42 10.00 -14.79
CA PHE A 92 1.03 9.12 -13.78
C PHE A 92 0.75 7.66 -14.15
N ASP A 93 1.44 6.71 -13.51
CA ASP A 93 1.36 5.29 -13.83
C ASP A 93 0.55 4.52 -12.79
N ALA A 94 0.72 4.84 -11.51
CA ALA A 94 0.09 4.12 -10.41
C ALA A 94 -0.32 5.01 -9.23
N ILE A 95 -1.24 4.51 -8.40
CA ILE A 95 -1.63 5.06 -7.10
C ILE A 95 -1.32 4.03 -6.02
N MET A 96 -0.62 4.45 -4.98
CA MET A 96 -0.38 3.65 -3.78
C MET A 96 -1.09 4.31 -2.59
N ILE A 97 -1.93 3.56 -1.89
CA ILE A 97 -2.76 4.08 -0.79
C ILE A 97 -2.31 3.45 0.52
N PHE A 98 -1.84 4.27 1.45
CA PHE A 98 -1.38 3.84 2.77
C PHE A 98 -2.07 4.66 3.86
N ILE A 99 -3.22 4.17 4.36
CA ILE A 99 -4.09 4.90 5.27
C ILE A 99 -4.97 3.94 6.07
N GLY A 100 -5.50 4.36 7.23
CA GLY A 100 -6.44 3.58 8.04
C GLY A 100 -6.18 3.64 9.54
N THR A 101 -4.96 3.95 9.96
CA THR A 101 -4.63 4.06 11.39
C THR A 101 -5.44 5.17 12.09
N ASN A 102 -5.71 6.28 11.40
CA ASN A 102 -6.52 7.36 11.94
C ASN A 102 -8.03 7.07 11.94
N ASP A 103 -8.52 6.20 11.06
CA ASP A 103 -9.90 5.70 11.13
C ASP A 103 -10.10 4.88 12.41
N PHE A 104 -9.15 4.01 12.75
CA PHE A 104 -9.15 3.28 14.03
C PHE A 104 -9.12 4.25 15.21
N ASN A 105 -8.18 5.20 15.23
CA ASN A 105 -8.02 6.14 16.34
C ASN A 105 -9.25 7.04 16.53
N ALA A 106 -9.91 7.43 15.45
CA ALA A 106 -11.17 8.19 15.48
C ALA A 106 -12.40 7.32 15.81
N ALA A 107 -12.20 6.03 16.07
CA ALA A 107 -13.27 5.08 16.37
C ALA A 107 -14.36 5.04 15.27
N VAL A 108 -13.96 5.12 14.02
CA VAL A 108 -14.87 4.98 12.89
C VAL A 108 -15.39 3.54 12.88
N PRO A 109 -16.71 3.30 12.99
CA PRO A 109 -17.24 1.94 12.97
C PRO A 109 -16.81 1.19 11.71
N VAL A 110 -16.46 -0.09 11.85
CA VAL A 110 -15.99 -0.89 10.70
C VAL A 110 -17.05 -0.97 9.61
N GLY A 111 -18.30 -1.31 9.96
CA GLY A 111 -19.43 -1.40 9.04
C GLY A 111 -19.31 -2.56 8.05
N GLU A 112 -20.23 -2.57 7.09
CA GLU A 112 -20.37 -3.61 6.08
C GLU A 112 -20.09 -3.05 4.68
N TRP A 113 -19.68 -3.94 3.77
CA TRP A 113 -19.41 -3.61 2.36
C TRP A 113 -20.68 -3.40 1.54
N TYR A 114 -21.74 -4.19 1.85
CA TYR A 114 -22.94 -4.30 1.05
C TYR A 114 -24.19 -4.30 1.92
N THR A 115 -25.29 -3.82 1.35
CA THR A 115 -26.66 -4.23 1.72
C THR A 115 -27.10 -5.37 0.82
N GLU A 116 -28.05 -6.18 1.28
CA GLU A 116 -28.68 -7.24 0.49
C GLU A 116 -30.18 -6.99 0.36
N SER A 117 -30.71 -7.21 -0.84
CA SER A 117 -32.15 -7.14 -1.14
C SER A 117 -32.55 -8.28 -2.07
N ASP A 118 -33.81 -8.69 -2.01
CA ASP A 118 -34.35 -9.65 -2.98
C ASP A 118 -34.74 -8.91 -4.26
N GLU A 119 -34.16 -9.34 -5.38
CA GLU A 119 -34.45 -8.77 -6.70
C GLU A 119 -34.82 -9.85 -7.73
N ARG A 120 -35.70 -9.47 -8.66
CA ARG A 120 -36.07 -10.33 -9.79
C ARG A 120 -35.00 -10.19 -10.89
N VAL A 121 -34.44 -11.30 -11.31
CA VAL A 121 -33.41 -11.36 -12.34
C VAL A 121 -33.73 -12.47 -13.36
N LEU A 122 -33.39 -12.21 -14.60
CA LEU A 122 -33.45 -13.22 -15.65
C LEU A 122 -32.29 -14.19 -15.51
N ALA A 123 -32.57 -15.49 -15.42
CA ALA A 123 -31.56 -16.52 -15.32
C ALA A 123 -31.90 -17.74 -16.21
N ALA A 124 -30.86 -18.38 -16.72
CA ALA A 124 -30.92 -19.64 -17.48
C ALA A 124 -29.54 -20.31 -17.40
N VAL A 125 -29.42 -21.37 -16.60
CA VAL A 125 -28.22 -22.22 -16.55
C VAL A 125 -28.70 -23.67 -16.57
N HIS A 126 -28.54 -24.36 -17.70
CA HIS A 126 -29.03 -25.73 -17.96
C HIS A 126 -30.56 -25.90 -17.80
N GLU A 127 -31.31 -24.80 -17.76
CA GLU A 127 -32.77 -24.75 -17.61
C GLU A 127 -33.36 -23.71 -18.56
N PRO A 128 -34.68 -23.77 -18.86
CA PRO A 128 -35.34 -22.74 -19.63
C PRO A 128 -35.19 -21.35 -19.00
N LYS A 129 -35.04 -20.33 -19.83
CA LYS A 129 -34.98 -18.94 -19.43
C LYS A 129 -36.18 -18.55 -18.55
N ALA A 130 -35.94 -18.08 -17.35
CA ALA A 130 -36.97 -17.70 -16.38
C ALA A 130 -36.58 -16.46 -15.59
N ILE A 131 -37.58 -15.75 -15.07
CA ILE A 131 -37.38 -14.69 -14.08
C ILE A 131 -37.47 -15.31 -12.70
N VAL A 132 -36.37 -15.23 -11.94
CA VAL A 132 -36.25 -15.80 -10.60
C VAL A 132 -35.91 -14.72 -9.59
N THR A 133 -36.23 -14.94 -8.32
CA THR A 133 -35.81 -14.06 -7.21
C THR A 133 -34.45 -14.50 -6.68
N ARG A 134 -33.51 -13.55 -6.54
CA ARG A 134 -32.17 -13.78 -5.99
C ARG A 134 -31.79 -12.64 -5.05
N LYS A 135 -30.93 -12.93 -4.06
CA LYS A 135 -30.26 -11.91 -3.25
C LYS A 135 -29.30 -11.11 -4.13
N LYS A 136 -29.44 -9.81 -4.10
CA LYS A 136 -28.55 -8.86 -4.75
C LYS A 136 -27.80 -8.06 -3.71
N ARG A 137 -26.49 -7.92 -3.90
CA ARG A 137 -25.63 -7.04 -3.11
C ARG A 137 -25.54 -5.66 -3.75
N THR A 138 -25.68 -4.63 -2.92
CA THR A 138 -25.46 -3.23 -3.33
C THR A 138 -24.42 -2.61 -2.42
N PHE A 139 -23.39 -1.99 -3.00
CA PHE A 139 -22.33 -1.32 -2.24
C PHE A 139 -22.88 -0.23 -1.33
N ILE A 140 -22.37 -0.16 -0.11
CA ILE A 140 -22.65 0.92 0.84
C ILE A 140 -21.62 2.03 0.60
N TYR A 141 -22.10 3.21 0.21
CA TYR A 141 -21.26 4.41 0.01
C TYR A 141 -21.57 5.43 1.10
N THR A 142 -20.80 5.43 2.19
CA THR A 142 -20.99 6.34 3.32
C THR A 142 -19.66 6.76 3.93
N ASP A 143 -19.62 7.93 4.55
CA ASP A 143 -18.46 8.39 5.34
C ASP A 143 -18.54 7.97 6.82
N SER A 144 -19.66 7.37 7.24
CA SER A 144 -19.90 6.99 8.63
C SER A 144 -19.26 5.66 9.03
N THR A 145 -18.85 4.81 8.08
CA THR A 145 -18.21 3.53 8.34
C THR A 145 -16.92 3.36 7.52
N PHE A 146 -15.99 2.56 8.04
CA PHE A 146 -14.71 2.30 7.40
C PHE A 146 -14.86 1.65 6.02
N CYS A 147 -15.66 0.57 5.93
CA CYS A 147 -15.96 -0.10 4.65
C CYS A 147 -16.64 0.86 3.66
N GLY A 148 -17.59 1.69 4.13
CA GLY A 148 -18.26 2.67 3.29
C GLY A 148 -17.34 3.75 2.73
N ARG A 149 -16.37 4.22 3.52
CA ARG A 149 -15.31 5.16 3.09
C ARG A 149 -14.43 4.56 2.02
N ILE A 150 -13.96 3.31 2.23
CA ILE A 150 -13.18 2.58 1.23
C ILE A 150 -13.98 2.42 -0.06
N ASN A 151 -15.26 2.03 0.02
CA ASN A 151 -16.13 1.91 -1.15
C ASN A 151 -16.23 3.22 -1.93
N LYS A 152 -16.44 4.36 -1.25
CA LYS A 152 -16.49 5.69 -1.90
C LYS A 152 -15.18 6.00 -2.62
N ALA A 153 -14.06 5.83 -1.93
CA ALA A 153 -12.73 6.09 -2.47
C ALA A 153 -12.43 5.22 -3.69
N MET A 154 -12.60 3.90 -3.56
CA MET A 154 -12.29 2.95 -4.62
C MET A 154 -13.20 3.10 -5.84
N ALA A 155 -14.51 3.35 -5.63
CA ALA A 155 -15.44 3.62 -6.72
C ALA A 155 -15.05 4.87 -7.51
N LEU A 156 -14.64 5.94 -6.82
CA LEU A 156 -14.17 7.17 -7.46
C LEU A 156 -12.90 6.90 -8.28
N LEU A 157 -11.89 6.25 -7.69
CA LEU A 157 -10.60 6.01 -8.34
C LEU A 157 -10.76 5.10 -9.56
N LYS A 158 -11.50 3.99 -9.43
CA LYS A 158 -11.76 3.05 -10.53
C LYS A 158 -12.57 3.66 -11.68
N LYS A 159 -13.48 4.60 -11.38
CA LYS A 159 -14.24 5.33 -12.41
C LYS A 159 -13.39 6.40 -13.08
N ARG A 160 -12.58 7.12 -12.31
CA ARG A 160 -11.76 8.22 -12.82
C ARG A 160 -10.59 7.73 -13.66
N TRP A 161 -9.91 6.69 -13.16
CA TRP A 161 -8.69 6.15 -13.77
C TRP A 161 -8.75 4.61 -13.94
N PRO A 162 -9.64 4.10 -14.81
CA PRO A 162 -9.89 2.66 -14.94
C PRO A 162 -8.67 1.85 -15.42
N LYS A 163 -7.69 2.51 -16.03
CA LYS A 163 -6.48 1.88 -16.58
C LYS A 163 -5.24 2.05 -15.69
N LYS A 164 -5.34 2.81 -14.59
CA LYS A 164 -4.19 3.01 -13.71
C LYS A 164 -4.07 1.90 -12.67
N GLN A 165 -2.83 1.53 -12.37
CA GLN A 165 -2.54 0.60 -11.30
C GLN A 165 -2.90 1.23 -9.95
N ILE A 166 -3.65 0.52 -9.12
CA ILE A 166 -3.92 0.91 -7.73
C ILE A 166 -3.37 -0.20 -6.85
N VAL A 167 -2.64 0.16 -5.80
CA VAL A 167 -2.11 -0.77 -4.79
C VAL A 167 -2.53 -0.25 -3.42
N LEU A 168 -3.13 -1.12 -2.60
CA LEU A 168 -3.44 -0.83 -1.21
C LEU A 168 -2.32 -1.35 -0.32
N LEU A 169 -1.98 -0.58 0.71
CA LEU A 169 -1.10 -1.01 1.78
C LEU A 169 -1.93 -1.15 3.06
N THR A 170 -1.78 -2.25 3.77
CA THR A 170 -2.40 -2.38 5.10
C THR A 170 -1.75 -1.40 6.07
N PRO A 171 -2.48 -0.83 7.05
CA PRO A 171 -1.85 -0.09 8.14
C PRO A 171 -0.83 -0.98 8.87
N ILE A 172 0.35 -0.43 9.22
CA ILE A 172 1.36 -1.15 10.01
C ILE A 172 0.95 -1.24 11.49
N HIS A 173 1.56 -2.17 12.22
CA HIS A 173 1.44 -2.21 13.67
C HIS A 173 1.75 -0.88 14.32
N ARG A 174 1.05 -0.56 15.40
CA ARG A 174 1.15 0.69 16.12
C ARG A 174 1.19 0.48 17.64
N ALA A 175 1.94 1.33 18.32
CA ALA A 175 1.91 1.35 19.77
C ALA A 175 1.60 2.77 20.27
N TYR A 176 1.99 3.07 21.50
CA TYR A 176 1.69 4.31 22.17
C TYR A 176 2.15 5.54 21.39
N PHE A 177 1.29 6.57 21.38
CA PHE A 177 1.62 7.89 20.85
C PHE A 177 1.12 8.98 21.77
N TYR A 178 2.01 9.89 22.13
CA TYR A 178 1.69 11.11 22.86
C TYR A 178 1.98 12.34 21.98
N GLY A 179 0.94 12.88 21.37
CA GLY A 179 0.98 14.11 20.57
C GLY A 179 0.55 15.36 21.35
N GLY A 180 0.52 15.29 22.68
CA GLY A 180 0.05 16.32 23.59
C GLY A 180 -1.21 15.91 24.35
N GLU A 181 -1.63 16.69 25.34
CA GLU A 181 -2.71 16.39 26.29
C GLU A 181 -4.07 16.00 25.65
N LYS A 182 -4.31 16.41 24.42
CA LYS A 182 -5.55 16.12 23.68
C LYS A 182 -5.37 15.06 22.60
N ASN A 183 -4.17 14.47 22.46
CA ASN A 183 -3.87 13.47 21.45
C ASN A 183 -2.97 12.37 22.04
N ILE A 184 -3.56 11.58 22.92
CA ILE A 184 -2.94 10.39 23.52
C ILE A 184 -3.60 9.18 22.91
N GLN A 185 -2.80 8.32 22.27
CA GLN A 185 -3.28 7.14 21.59
C GLN A 185 -2.65 5.89 22.25
N PRO A 186 -3.45 5.02 22.85
CA PRO A 186 -2.96 3.78 23.43
C PRO A 186 -2.44 2.81 22.33
N THR A 187 -1.81 1.74 22.78
CA THR A 187 -1.34 0.67 21.90
C THR A 187 -2.51 -0.02 21.20
N GLU A 188 -2.25 -0.73 20.11
CA GLU A 188 -3.26 -1.49 19.37
C GLU A 188 -3.87 -2.67 20.15
N GLU A 189 -3.31 -3.01 21.30
CA GLU A 189 -3.83 -4.01 22.23
C GLU A 189 -5.16 -3.59 22.87
N TYR A 190 -5.46 -2.29 22.84
CA TYR A 190 -6.71 -1.74 23.36
C TYR A 190 -7.72 -1.52 22.25
N GLN A 191 -8.98 -1.83 22.54
CA GLN A 191 -10.10 -1.45 21.68
C GLN A 191 -10.21 0.08 21.58
N ASN A 192 -10.64 0.55 20.42
CA ASN A 192 -11.01 1.95 20.27
C ASN A 192 -12.40 2.24 20.91
N LYS A 193 -12.86 3.48 20.84
CA LYS A 193 -14.15 3.88 21.41
C LYS A 193 -15.38 3.21 20.76
N ALA A 194 -15.25 2.63 19.57
CA ALA A 194 -16.29 1.82 18.91
C ALA A 194 -16.26 0.35 19.36
N GLY A 195 -15.35 -0.04 20.25
CA GLY A 195 -15.21 -1.43 20.72
C GLY A 195 -14.46 -2.33 19.73
N GLU A 196 -13.73 -1.77 18.78
CA GLU A 196 -13.02 -2.52 17.75
C GLU A 196 -11.51 -2.56 18.01
N TYR A 197 -10.88 -3.70 17.73
CA TYR A 197 -9.43 -3.81 17.70
C TYR A 197 -8.85 -3.36 16.35
N PHE A 198 -7.57 -3.01 16.35
CA PHE A 198 -6.89 -2.48 15.17
C PHE A 198 -6.80 -3.49 14.01
N ASP A 199 -6.62 -4.76 14.32
CA ASP A 199 -6.56 -5.86 13.35
C ASP A 199 -7.80 -5.92 12.44
N LYS A 200 -8.98 -5.56 12.93
CA LYS A 200 -10.20 -5.49 12.09
C LYS A 200 -10.06 -4.48 10.95
N TYR A 201 -9.42 -3.35 11.19
CA TYR A 201 -9.19 -2.34 10.14
C TYR A 201 -8.16 -2.85 9.13
N VAL A 202 -7.12 -3.54 9.60
CA VAL A 202 -6.13 -4.21 8.74
C VAL A 202 -6.80 -5.24 7.83
N GLU A 203 -7.62 -6.14 8.39
CA GLU A 203 -8.34 -7.16 7.64
C GLU A 203 -9.30 -6.55 6.59
N LYS A 204 -9.99 -5.45 6.93
CA LYS A 204 -10.86 -4.78 5.95
C LYS A 204 -10.09 -4.17 4.78
N VAL A 205 -8.88 -3.67 4.96
CA VAL A 205 -8.03 -3.26 3.83
C VAL A 205 -7.64 -4.46 2.97
N LYS A 206 -7.35 -5.62 3.56
CA LYS A 206 -7.09 -6.87 2.84
C LYS A 206 -8.31 -7.34 2.05
N GLU A 207 -9.49 -7.35 2.67
CA GLU A 207 -10.76 -7.68 2.00
C GLU A 207 -11.04 -6.75 0.81
N ALA A 208 -10.74 -5.45 0.95
CA ALA A 208 -10.95 -4.46 -0.12
C ALA A 208 -10.22 -4.83 -1.41
N GLY A 209 -9.06 -5.48 -1.32
CA GLY A 209 -8.34 -5.99 -2.49
C GLY A 209 -9.18 -6.93 -3.35
N ASN A 210 -9.84 -7.90 -2.72
CA ASN A 210 -10.72 -8.85 -3.40
C ASN A 210 -11.98 -8.17 -3.95
N ILE A 211 -12.57 -7.26 -3.15
CA ILE A 211 -13.83 -6.57 -3.51
C ILE A 211 -13.64 -5.66 -4.72
N TRP A 212 -12.52 -4.95 -4.76
CA TRP A 212 -12.23 -3.93 -5.78
C TRP A 212 -11.27 -4.40 -6.88
N ALA A 213 -10.84 -5.68 -6.84
CA ALA A 213 -9.88 -6.26 -7.78
C ALA A 213 -8.62 -5.37 -7.91
N VAL A 214 -7.95 -5.14 -6.78
CA VAL A 214 -6.67 -4.42 -6.70
C VAL A 214 -5.69 -5.18 -5.82
N PRO A 215 -4.38 -5.17 -6.12
CA PRO A 215 -3.37 -5.75 -5.25
C PRO A 215 -3.37 -5.09 -3.86
N VAL A 216 -3.12 -5.90 -2.84
CA VAL A 216 -2.85 -5.44 -1.47
C VAL A 216 -1.47 -5.94 -1.06
N ILE A 217 -0.64 -5.04 -0.57
CA ILE A 217 0.59 -5.40 0.12
C ILE A 217 0.32 -5.34 1.62
N ASP A 218 0.37 -6.49 2.27
CA ASP A 218 0.19 -6.61 3.71
C ASP A 218 1.46 -6.21 4.44
N VAL A 219 1.70 -4.90 4.58
CA VAL A 219 2.85 -4.37 5.31
C VAL A 219 2.68 -4.51 6.83
N ASN A 220 1.47 -4.74 7.34
CA ASN A 220 1.26 -5.12 8.73
C ASN A 220 2.03 -6.41 9.04
N ALA A 221 1.79 -7.45 8.25
CA ALA A 221 2.43 -8.75 8.46
C ALA A 221 3.89 -8.80 7.98
N THR A 222 4.24 -8.08 6.89
CA THR A 222 5.51 -8.33 6.18
C THR A 222 6.61 -7.31 6.45
N SER A 223 6.30 -6.14 7.01
CA SER A 223 7.30 -5.10 7.29
C SER A 223 8.27 -5.49 8.42
N GLY A 224 7.85 -6.38 9.33
CA GLY A 224 8.59 -6.70 10.55
C GLY A 224 8.69 -5.52 11.53
N LEU A 225 7.85 -4.49 11.36
CA LEU A 225 7.70 -3.39 12.32
C LEU A 225 6.68 -3.80 13.37
N PHE A 226 7.15 -4.06 14.59
CA PHE A 226 6.31 -4.50 15.71
C PHE A 226 6.61 -3.68 16.97
N PRO A 227 5.97 -2.50 17.14
CA PRO A 227 6.35 -1.50 18.15
C PRO A 227 5.97 -1.85 19.59
N LEU A 228 5.28 -2.95 19.83
CA LEU A 228 4.84 -3.35 21.16
C LEU A 228 6.01 -3.82 22.05
N PHE A 229 7.14 -4.21 21.45
CA PHE A 229 8.35 -4.57 22.16
C PHE A 229 9.40 -3.47 22.11
N ASP A 230 10.10 -3.26 23.23
CA ASP A 230 11.11 -2.20 23.37
C ASP A 230 12.28 -2.38 22.39
N GLU A 231 12.62 -3.63 22.06
CA GLU A 231 13.68 -3.95 21.10
C GLU A 231 13.37 -3.45 19.69
N SER A 232 12.08 -3.26 19.36
CA SER A 232 11.63 -2.75 18.07
C SER A 232 11.51 -1.22 18.04
N ALA A 233 11.59 -0.55 19.20
CA ALA A 233 11.41 0.90 19.30
C ALA A 233 12.44 1.71 18.50
N VAL A 234 13.60 1.14 18.21
CA VAL A 234 14.65 1.73 17.35
C VAL A 234 14.15 2.14 15.95
N ASN A 235 13.06 1.58 15.48
CA ASN A 235 12.46 1.86 14.17
C ASN A 235 11.42 3.00 14.20
N TYR A 236 11.17 3.60 15.37
CA TYR A 236 10.12 4.58 15.56
C TYR A 236 10.70 5.94 15.96
N HIS A 237 9.88 6.98 15.80
CA HIS A 237 10.29 8.36 15.97
C HIS A 237 10.87 8.64 17.37
N ASP A 238 10.16 8.18 18.39
CA ASP A 238 10.58 8.31 19.78
C ASP A 238 10.15 7.05 20.56
N PRO A 239 11.11 6.31 21.17
CA PRO A 239 10.81 5.08 21.90
C PRO A 239 9.84 5.25 23.06
N ASP A 240 9.79 6.41 23.68
CA ASP A 240 9.00 6.67 24.88
C ASP A 240 7.65 7.34 24.58
N THR A 241 7.59 8.16 23.53
CA THR A 241 6.43 9.01 23.27
C THR A 241 5.78 8.79 21.89
N ASP A 242 6.48 8.18 20.92
CA ASP A 242 5.95 7.99 19.57
C ASP A 242 6.40 6.68 18.92
N ARG A 243 5.69 5.62 19.21
CA ARG A 243 5.81 4.32 18.52
C ARG A 243 4.69 4.11 17.49
N LEU A 244 4.09 5.18 17.00
CA LEU A 244 3.14 5.21 15.89
C LEU A 244 3.84 5.54 14.57
N HIS A 245 4.74 6.52 14.59
CA HIS A 245 5.40 7.01 13.38
C HIS A 245 6.79 6.36 13.23
N PRO A 246 7.04 5.66 12.11
CA PRO A 246 8.38 5.17 11.81
C PRO A 246 9.38 6.32 11.65
N ASN A 247 10.60 6.14 12.14
CA ASN A 247 11.74 7.00 11.83
C ASN A 247 12.39 6.59 10.48
N ASP A 248 13.55 7.15 10.15
CA ASP A 248 14.25 6.84 8.88
C ASP A 248 14.52 5.34 8.72
N LEU A 249 14.89 4.61 9.80
CA LEU A 249 15.13 3.16 9.76
C LEU A 249 13.83 2.39 9.52
N GLY A 250 12.74 2.78 10.20
CA GLY A 250 11.42 2.17 10.00
C GLY A 250 10.90 2.39 8.57
N HIS A 251 11.07 3.61 8.03
CA HIS A 251 10.71 3.90 6.64
C HIS A 251 11.59 3.18 5.63
N GLN A 252 12.89 3.02 5.90
CA GLN A 252 13.77 2.21 5.06
C GLN A 252 13.33 0.75 5.02
N ARG A 253 12.94 0.21 6.19
CA ARG A 253 12.43 -1.16 6.29
C ARG A 253 11.12 -1.35 5.52
N LEU A 254 10.18 -0.39 5.64
CA LEU A 254 8.95 -0.37 4.81
C LEU A 254 9.28 -0.35 3.31
N ALA A 255 10.18 0.53 2.90
CA ALA A 255 10.58 0.64 1.50
C ALA A 255 11.20 -0.65 0.97
N ARG A 256 12.02 -1.33 1.78
CA ARG A 256 12.61 -2.62 1.40
C ARG A 256 11.55 -3.70 1.21
N THR A 257 10.56 -3.76 2.10
CA THR A 257 9.41 -4.66 1.95
C THR A 257 8.66 -4.34 0.65
N LEU A 258 8.37 -3.07 0.40
CA LEU A 258 7.65 -2.64 -0.81
C LEU A 258 8.42 -2.96 -2.08
N GLU A 259 9.74 -2.73 -2.12
CA GLU A 259 10.58 -3.05 -3.27
C GLU A 259 10.41 -4.51 -3.71
N TYR A 260 10.48 -5.46 -2.78
CA TYR A 260 10.32 -6.88 -3.11
C TYR A 260 8.86 -7.28 -3.40
N GLN A 261 7.90 -6.73 -2.67
CA GLN A 261 6.48 -7.05 -2.89
C GLN A 261 5.98 -6.48 -4.23
N LEU A 262 6.41 -5.29 -4.61
CA LEU A 262 6.08 -4.68 -5.90
C LEU A 262 6.64 -5.47 -7.09
N LEU A 263 7.77 -6.16 -6.93
CA LEU A 263 8.35 -7.03 -7.96
C LEU A 263 7.43 -8.21 -8.29
N SER A 264 6.68 -8.71 -7.31
CA SER A 264 5.80 -9.88 -7.45
C SER A 264 4.37 -9.54 -7.88
N LEU A 265 3.99 -8.27 -7.88
CA LEU A 265 2.63 -7.87 -8.26
C LEU A 265 2.47 -7.78 -9.78
N PRO A 266 1.27 -8.14 -10.32
CA PRO A 266 0.96 -7.85 -11.70
C PRO A 266 0.97 -6.34 -11.94
N CYS A 267 1.58 -5.94 -13.06
CA CYS A 267 1.66 -4.54 -13.49
C CYS A 267 0.82 -4.34 -14.75
N VAL A 268 0.15 -3.19 -14.85
CA VAL A 268 -0.67 -2.81 -16.01
C VAL A 268 -0.01 -1.73 -16.89
N PHE A 269 1.27 -1.46 -16.61
CA PHE A 269 2.11 -0.49 -17.37
C PHE A 269 3.37 -1.11 -17.98
#